data_01296994576a4cce42eb41c6973b5fda
#
_entry.id   01296994576a4cce42eb41c6973b5fda
#
_cell.length_a   1.000
_cell.length_b   1.000
_cell.length_c   1.000
_cell.angle_alpha   90.00
_cell.angle_beta   90.00
_cell.angle_gamma   90.00
#
_symmetry.space_group_name_H-M   'P 1'
#
loop_
_entity.id
_entity.type
_entity.pdbx_description
1 polymer ?
#
loop_
_entity_poly.entity_id
_entity_poly.type
_entity_poly.pdbx_seq_one_letter_code
_entity_poly.pdbx_strand_id
1 'polypeptide(L)'
;VDVIIQDRNKLPVLDECDVVVVGGGLSGVAAAVTTARKGMDTILIAERSYLGKEVVSSRSCILDQTDKALSPAIKEEIIGMLQEAGGYKKDKIDVSILQLTLDRLLQGSSARVYFLSRVSGTIVEDGAVKGVIIANKSGRQVILCDLVVDASDGAMVARSAGVRFQSEDEFVTLRSSFVVNNSALETPVVVRVPPEMGLADDRVYINPTLWSGELIVTFYLYGRYNPTDPRFFSAASFNSMRKVFEIMNYLKGNVPGFENAMLTGTSDEPLFLNGPRIVGQDTVTFQNAITEHIVPPGVGCAVTYMEDMNEETALFYIPYGCLRPRGLRGILVCSPHISVDQVIQPFLYQFSNAIQLGEDAGRFITGVLRRGG
;
A
#
# COMPACT_ATOMS: atom_id res chain seq x y z
N VAL A 1 -0.90 27.58 16.77
CA VAL A 1 0.23 26.62 16.84
C VAL A 1 1.48 27.48 16.91
N ASP A 2 2.24 27.35 17.98
CA ASP A 2 3.52 28.06 18.12
C ASP A 2 4.50 27.51 17.07
N VAL A 3 5.11 28.40 16.31
CA VAL A 3 6.07 28.05 15.24
C VAL A 3 7.47 28.34 15.76
N ILE A 4 8.30 27.32 15.77
CA ILE A 4 9.72 27.45 16.04
C ILE A 4 10.46 27.51 14.71
N ILE A 5 11.15 28.61 14.43
CA ILE A 5 11.97 28.76 13.23
C ILE A 5 13.33 28.13 13.53
N GLN A 6 13.65 27.05 12.81
CA GLN A 6 14.97 26.44 12.85
C GLN A 6 15.84 27.06 11.73
N ASP A 7 17.10 27.38 12.05
CA ASP A 7 18.05 27.88 11.07
C ASP A 7 18.10 27.01 9.81
N ARG A 8 18.21 27.64 8.64
CA ARG A 8 18.37 26.98 7.34
C ARG A 8 19.74 26.30 7.27
N ASN A 9 19.87 25.11 7.85
CA ASN A 9 21.10 24.35 7.75
C ASN A 9 21.33 23.88 6.32
N LYS A 10 22.58 23.95 5.84
CA LYS A 10 23.01 23.28 4.62
C LYS A 10 22.87 21.78 4.81
N LEU A 11 22.15 21.12 3.90
CA LEU A 11 21.98 19.66 3.93
C LEU A 11 22.99 19.03 2.96
N PRO A 12 23.70 17.97 3.37
CA PRO A 12 24.58 17.24 2.46
C PRO A 12 23.77 16.51 1.39
N VAL A 13 24.24 16.53 0.16
CA VAL A 13 23.74 15.68 -0.91
C VAL A 13 24.32 14.28 -0.69
N LEU A 14 23.47 13.30 -0.44
CA LEU A 14 23.87 11.90 -0.24
C LEU A 14 24.07 11.21 -1.58
N ASP A 15 23.18 11.49 -2.54
CA ASP A 15 23.13 10.75 -3.80
C ASP A 15 22.39 11.55 -4.88
N GLU A 16 22.55 11.09 -6.13
CA GLU A 16 21.86 11.59 -7.31
C GLU A 16 21.46 10.43 -8.22
N CYS A 17 20.31 10.50 -8.89
CA CYS A 17 19.79 9.46 -9.76
C CYS A 17 18.75 9.99 -10.73
N ASP A 18 18.33 9.19 -11.72
CA ASP A 18 17.25 9.57 -12.64
C ASP A 18 15.89 9.57 -11.93
N VAL A 19 15.62 8.53 -11.14
CA VAL A 19 14.32 8.29 -10.49
C VAL A 19 14.47 7.96 -9.00
N VAL A 20 13.82 8.74 -8.15
CA VAL A 20 13.61 8.37 -6.75
C VAL A 20 12.21 7.81 -6.58
N VAL A 21 12.10 6.59 -6.08
CA VAL A 21 10.85 5.97 -5.65
C VAL A 21 10.75 6.07 -4.13
N VAL A 22 9.70 6.67 -3.61
CA VAL A 22 9.49 6.81 -2.17
C VAL A 22 8.36 5.90 -1.72
N GLY A 23 8.68 4.95 -0.85
CA GLY A 23 7.73 3.96 -0.32
C GLY A 23 8.06 2.53 -0.74
N GLY A 24 8.31 1.68 0.25
CA GLY A 24 8.63 0.24 0.07
C GLY A 24 7.40 -0.67 0.01
N GLY A 25 6.19 -0.14 -0.29
CA GLY A 25 4.99 -0.93 -0.56
C GLY A 25 5.07 -1.67 -1.90
N LEU A 26 4.06 -2.48 -2.22
CA LEU A 26 4.05 -3.27 -3.46
C LEU A 26 4.15 -2.38 -4.71
N SER A 27 3.43 -1.25 -4.74
CA SER A 27 3.49 -0.31 -5.85
C SER A 27 4.87 0.33 -6.01
N GLY A 28 5.52 0.71 -4.89
CA GLY A 28 6.87 1.26 -4.91
C GLY A 28 7.91 0.25 -5.38
N VAL A 29 7.84 -1.00 -4.90
CA VAL A 29 8.72 -2.09 -5.37
C VAL A 29 8.54 -2.32 -6.87
N ALA A 30 7.29 -2.43 -7.35
CA ALA A 30 7.00 -2.65 -8.76
C ALA A 30 7.49 -1.47 -9.63
N ALA A 31 7.31 -0.22 -9.17
CA ALA A 31 7.81 0.96 -9.87
C ALA A 31 9.35 0.97 -9.92
N ALA A 32 10.04 0.71 -8.80
CA ALA A 32 11.50 0.70 -8.74
C ALA A 32 12.11 -0.40 -9.63
N VAL A 33 11.55 -1.61 -9.56
CA VAL A 33 11.99 -2.74 -10.41
C VAL A 33 11.78 -2.40 -11.90
N THR A 34 10.63 -1.82 -12.24
CA THR A 34 10.30 -1.48 -13.64
C THR A 34 11.23 -0.40 -14.18
N THR A 35 11.46 0.68 -13.44
CA THR A 35 12.32 1.79 -13.89
C THR A 35 13.78 1.35 -14.01
N ALA A 36 14.31 0.62 -13.02
CA ALA A 36 15.67 0.09 -13.05
C ALA A 36 15.90 -0.89 -14.21
N ARG A 37 15.00 -1.83 -14.43
CA ARG A 37 15.07 -2.77 -15.58
C ARG A 37 14.97 -2.09 -16.94
N LYS A 38 14.40 -0.88 -16.99
CA LYS A 38 14.38 -0.04 -18.17
C LYS A 38 15.65 0.83 -18.32
N GLY A 39 16.64 0.64 -17.46
CA GLY A 39 17.95 1.30 -17.54
C GLY A 39 18.00 2.67 -16.89
N MET A 40 17.02 3.06 -16.07
CA MET A 40 17.08 4.27 -15.26
C MET A 40 17.87 4.01 -13.97
N ASP A 41 18.76 4.94 -13.60
CA ASP A 41 19.36 4.92 -12.27
C ASP A 41 18.27 5.21 -11.23
N THR A 42 17.93 4.20 -10.43
CA THR A 42 16.75 4.22 -9.57
C THR A 42 17.13 3.97 -8.12
N ILE A 43 16.62 4.83 -7.22
CA ILE A 43 16.75 4.68 -5.78
C ILE A 43 15.36 4.50 -5.16
N LEU A 44 15.18 3.42 -4.38
CA LEU A 44 14.00 3.20 -3.55
C LEU A 44 14.27 3.66 -2.11
N ILE A 45 13.44 4.54 -1.59
CA ILE A 45 13.46 4.97 -0.19
C ILE A 45 12.37 4.24 0.57
N ALA A 46 12.74 3.44 1.55
CA ALA A 46 11.81 2.67 2.37
C ALA A 46 11.92 3.07 3.85
N GLU A 47 10.79 3.47 4.43
CA GLU A 47 10.71 3.85 5.85
C GLU A 47 10.92 2.67 6.79
N ARG A 48 10.55 1.48 6.37
CA ARG A 48 10.68 0.21 7.11
C ARG A 48 11.90 -0.56 6.65
N SER A 49 12.28 -1.57 7.44
CA SER A 49 13.36 -2.51 7.10
C SER A 49 12.90 -3.69 6.24
N TYR A 50 11.68 -3.62 5.71
CA TYR A 50 11.07 -4.65 4.86
C TYR A 50 10.23 -4.00 3.76
N LEU A 51 9.91 -4.78 2.73
CA LEU A 51 9.11 -4.39 1.57
C LEU A 51 7.72 -5.02 1.63
N GLY A 52 6.76 -4.49 0.83
CA GLY A 52 5.42 -5.06 0.69
C GLY A 52 4.50 -4.81 1.89
N LYS A 53 4.52 -3.60 2.45
CA LYS A 53 3.74 -3.19 3.63
C LYS A 53 2.29 -3.71 3.61
N GLU A 54 1.62 -3.58 2.49
CA GLU A 54 0.18 -3.88 2.34
C GLU A 54 -0.15 -5.33 2.67
N VAL A 55 0.80 -6.23 2.46
CA VAL A 55 0.67 -7.66 2.72
C VAL A 55 1.48 -8.08 3.94
N VAL A 56 2.76 -7.66 4.00
CA VAL A 56 3.70 -8.11 5.03
C VAL A 56 3.29 -7.62 6.41
N SER A 57 3.07 -6.30 6.59
CA SER A 57 2.73 -5.76 7.90
C SER A 57 1.30 -6.05 8.31
N SER A 58 0.37 -6.10 7.36
CA SER A 58 -1.04 -6.40 7.62
C SER A 58 -1.36 -7.89 7.66
N ARG A 59 -0.38 -8.74 7.35
CA ARG A 59 -0.50 -10.20 7.25
C ARG A 59 -1.60 -10.68 6.30
N SER A 60 -1.83 -9.95 5.20
CA SER A 60 -2.81 -10.31 4.19
C SER A 60 -2.27 -11.43 3.30
N CYS A 61 -2.67 -12.66 3.58
CA CYS A 61 -2.11 -13.85 2.93
C CYS A 61 -3.03 -14.49 1.87
N ILE A 62 -4.17 -13.89 1.56
CA ILE A 62 -5.15 -14.43 0.60
C ILE A 62 -5.29 -13.49 -0.59
N LEU A 63 -5.16 -14.03 -1.79
CA LEU A 63 -5.52 -13.35 -3.04
C LEU A 63 -7.00 -13.58 -3.33
N ASP A 64 -7.76 -12.50 -3.49
CA ASP A 64 -9.19 -12.55 -3.76
C ASP A 64 -9.54 -12.50 -5.27
N GLN A 65 -10.81 -12.30 -5.61
CA GLN A 65 -11.25 -12.23 -7.01
C GLN A 65 -10.67 -11.01 -7.74
N THR A 66 -10.54 -9.87 -7.06
CA THR A 66 -9.90 -8.67 -7.61
C THR A 66 -8.43 -8.97 -7.99
N ASP A 67 -7.74 -9.70 -7.15
CA ASP A 67 -6.35 -10.10 -7.41
C ASP A 67 -6.22 -11.06 -8.60
N LYS A 68 -7.22 -11.89 -8.86
CA LYS A 68 -7.24 -12.82 -10.00
C LYS A 68 -7.53 -12.14 -11.33
N ALA A 69 -8.19 -11.00 -11.30
CA ALA A 69 -8.60 -10.26 -12.49
C ALA A 69 -7.45 -9.58 -13.23
N LEU A 70 -6.32 -9.33 -12.55
CA LEU A 70 -5.13 -8.68 -13.10
C LEU A 70 -3.89 -9.57 -13.00
N SER A 71 -3.09 -9.56 -14.05
CA SER A 71 -1.84 -10.33 -14.13
C SER A 71 -0.68 -9.46 -14.66
N PRO A 72 -0.24 -8.42 -13.90
CA PRO A 72 0.96 -7.68 -14.26
C PRO A 72 2.19 -8.58 -14.24
N ALA A 73 3.17 -8.32 -15.11
CA ALA A 73 4.32 -9.19 -15.29
C ALA A 73 5.14 -9.40 -14.00
N ILE A 74 5.27 -8.33 -13.20
CA ILE A 74 5.96 -8.41 -11.89
C ILE A 74 5.19 -9.30 -10.91
N LYS A 75 3.86 -9.28 -10.92
CA LYS A 75 3.06 -10.20 -10.10
C LYS A 75 3.32 -11.66 -10.46
N GLU A 76 3.29 -11.98 -11.77
CA GLU A 76 3.53 -13.34 -12.22
C GLU A 76 4.94 -13.83 -11.84
N GLU A 77 5.93 -12.95 -11.92
CA GLU A 77 7.29 -13.24 -11.44
C GLU A 77 7.33 -13.51 -9.94
N ILE A 78 6.67 -12.66 -9.13
CA ILE A 78 6.58 -12.85 -7.68
C ILE A 78 5.90 -14.19 -7.35
N ILE A 79 4.77 -14.51 -8.01
CA ILE A 79 4.06 -15.77 -7.81
C ILE A 79 4.94 -16.97 -8.19
N GLY A 80 5.66 -16.89 -9.30
CA GLY A 80 6.63 -17.94 -9.70
C GLY A 80 7.71 -18.17 -8.64
N MET A 81 8.33 -17.10 -8.14
CA MET A 81 9.35 -17.18 -7.09
C MET A 81 8.77 -17.73 -5.76
N LEU A 82 7.54 -17.38 -5.42
CA LEU A 82 6.84 -17.91 -4.25
C LEU A 82 6.54 -19.40 -4.42
N GLN A 83 6.13 -19.84 -5.61
CA GLN A 83 5.88 -21.26 -5.90
C GLN A 83 7.16 -22.09 -5.76
N GLU A 84 8.27 -21.62 -6.33
CA GLU A 84 9.58 -22.25 -6.21
C GLU A 84 10.04 -22.38 -4.75
N ALA A 85 9.74 -21.37 -3.93
CA ALA A 85 10.08 -21.35 -2.50
C ALA A 85 9.04 -22.06 -1.59
N GLY A 86 7.94 -22.62 -2.15
CA GLY A 86 6.87 -23.25 -1.38
C GLY A 86 5.98 -22.26 -0.64
N GLY A 87 6.04 -20.97 -0.99
CA GLY A 87 5.29 -19.87 -0.34
C GLY A 87 3.97 -19.50 -1.03
N TYR A 88 3.50 -20.28 -2.00
CA TYR A 88 2.23 -20.05 -2.67
C TYR A 88 1.49 -21.35 -2.96
N LYS A 89 0.21 -21.41 -2.61
CA LYS A 89 -0.67 -22.52 -2.93
C LYS A 89 -2.15 -22.11 -2.84
N LYS A 90 -2.94 -22.37 -3.89
CA LYS A 90 -4.39 -22.11 -3.91
C LYS A 90 -4.75 -20.68 -3.45
N ASP A 91 -4.16 -19.69 -4.09
CA ASP A 91 -4.37 -18.25 -3.80
C ASP A 91 -3.96 -17.80 -2.39
N LYS A 92 -3.16 -18.61 -1.69
CA LYS A 92 -2.58 -18.28 -0.40
C LYS A 92 -1.10 -17.99 -0.54
N ILE A 93 -0.64 -16.95 0.14
CA ILE A 93 0.76 -16.51 0.17
C ILE A 93 1.32 -16.69 1.57
N ASP A 94 2.52 -17.24 1.67
CA ASP A 94 3.31 -17.10 2.89
C ASP A 94 3.93 -15.70 2.95
N VAL A 95 3.57 -14.96 3.97
CA VAL A 95 3.98 -13.55 4.14
C VAL A 95 5.47 -13.42 4.36
N SER A 96 6.10 -14.35 5.06
CA SER A 96 7.55 -14.33 5.31
C SER A 96 8.34 -14.65 4.05
N ILE A 97 7.87 -15.63 3.26
CA ILE A 97 8.49 -15.96 1.98
C ILE A 97 8.28 -14.82 0.97
N LEU A 98 7.12 -14.14 1.00
CA LEU A 98 6.89 -12.96 0.17
C LEU A 98 7.90 -11.85 0.48
N GLN A 99 8.17 -11.57 1.75
CA GLN A 99 9.16 -10.57 2.14
C GLN A 99 10.53 -10.87 1.52
N LEU A 100 11.02 -12.11 1.65
CA LEU A 100 12.27 -12.55 1.03
C LEU A 100 12.23 -12.48 -0.49
N THR A 101 11.09 -12.78 -1.09
CA THR A 101 10.88 -12.72 -2.55
C THR A 101 11.00 -11.28 -3.06
N LEU A 102 10.38 -10.31 -2.37
CA LEU A 102 10.46 -8.89 -2.74
C LEU A 102 11.89 -8.35 -2.61
N ASP A 103 12.63 -8.76 -1.58
CA ASP A 103 14.04 -8.39 -1.42
C ASP A 103 14.89 -8.93 -2.59
N ARG A 104 14.71 -10.20 -2.97
CA ARG A 104 15.41 -10.81 -4.10
C ARG A 104 15.04 -10.16 -5.44
N LEU A 105 13.76 -9.86 -5.64
CA LEU A 105 13.27 -9.18 -6.84
C LEU A 105 13.92 -7.81 -7.01
N LEU A 106 13.97 -7.03 -5.94
CA LEU A 106 14.57 -5.70 -5.95
C LEU A 106 16.09 -5.78 -6.18
N GLN A 107 16.80 -6.65 -5.48
CA GLN A 107 18.24 -6.87 -5.67
C GLN A 107 18.59 -7.28 -7.11
N GLY A 108 17.75 -8.10 -7.72
CA GLY A 108 17.92 -8.54 -9.13
C GLY A 108 17.61 -7.46 -10.18
N SER A 109 17.08 -6.31 -9.77
CA SER A 109 16.65 -5.23 -10.69
C SER A 109 17.69 -4.15 -10.95
N SER A 110 18.78 -4.11 -10.20
CA SER A 110 19.79 -3.02 -10.16
C SER A 110 19.30 -1.73 -9.45
N ALA A 111 18.10 -1.66 -8.92
CA ALA A 111 17.66 -0.54 -8.10
C ALA A 111 18.43 -0.52 -6.76
N ARG A 112 18.88 0.66 -6.35
CA ARG A 112 19.46 0.88 -5.02
C ARG A 112 18.33 1.06 -4.00
N VAL A 113 18.53 0.67 -2.74
CA VAL A 113 17.54 0.84 -1.67
C VAL A 113 18.15 1.45 -0.43
N TYR A 114 17.43 2.42 0.17
CA TYR A 114 17.74 2.98 1.48
C TYR A 114 16.59 2.67 2.44
N PHE A 115 16.77 1.61 3.22
CA PHE A 115 15.87 1.24 4.31
C PHE A 115 15.97 2.21 5.48
N LEU A 116 14.96 2.20 6.35
CA LEU A 116 14.89 3.03 7.56
C LEU A 116 15.17 4.51 7.29
N SER A 117 14.72 4.95 6.12
CA SER A 117 14.85 6.33 5.65
C SER A 117 13.49 6.90 5.32
N ARG A 118 13.13 8.01 5.97
CA ARG A 118 11.83 8.67 5.81
C ARG A 118 12.01 9.97 5.05
N VAL A 119 11.11 10.26 4.11
CA VAL A 119 11.06 11.59 3.49
C VAL A 119 10.61 12.62 4.54
N SER A 120 11.39 13.68 4.70
CA SER A 120 11.15 14.80 5.62
C SER A 120 10.98 16.15 4.92
N GLY A 121 11.04 16.16 3.59
CA GLY A 121 10.87 17.35 2.76
C GLY A 121 11.06 17.05 1.28
N THR A 122 10.70 18.01 0.46
CA THR A 122 10.81 17.94 -1.01
C THR A 122 11.52 19.18 -1.53
N ILE A 123 12.43 19.03 -2.48
CA ILE A 123 13.08 20.13 -3.18
C ILE A 123 12.25 20.44 -4.40
N VAL A 124 11.74 21.68 -4.46
CA VAL A 124 10.94 22.18 -5.58
C VAL A 124 11.61 23.41 -6.16
N GLU A 125 11.90 23.38 -7.45
CA GLU A 125 12.46 24.50 -8.22
C GLU A 125 11.61 24.71 -9.48
N ASP A 126 11.26 25.96 -9.78
CA ASP A 126 10.46 26.34 -10.95
C ASP A 126 9.18 25.51 -11.16
N GLY A 127 8.50 25.14 -10.07
CA GLY A 127 7.28 24.31 -10.09
C GLY A 127 7.52 22.85 -10.49
N ALA A 128 8.75 22.35 -10.31
CA ALA A 128 9.11 20.96 -10.52
C ALA A 128 9.84 20.40 -9.29
N VAL A 129 9.56 19.15 -8.96
CA VAL A 129 10.32 18.39 -7.95
C VAL A 129 11.68 18.05 -8.54
N LYS A 130 12.76 18.32 -7.78
CA LYS A 130 14.17 18.11 -8.13
C LYS A 130 14.90 17.20 -7.15
N GLY A 131 14.20 16.72 -6.13
CA GLY A 131 14.78 15.82 -5.15
C GLY A 131 13.94 15.72 -3.90
N VAL A 132 14.39 14.88 -3.00
CA VAL A 132 13.78 14.64 -1.69
C VAL A 132 14.80 14.84 -0.58
N ILE A 133 14.31 15.28 0.57
CA ILE A 133 15.08 15.34 1.81
C ILE A 133 14.67 14.12 2.63
N ILE A 134 15.61 13.25 2.91
CA ILE A 134 15.42 12.09 3.78
C ILE A 134 15.95 12.35 5.18
N ALA A 135 15.35 11.70 6.16
CA ALA A 135 15.80 11.63 7.54
C ALA A 135 16.02 10.18 7.93
N ASN A 136 17.19 9.89 8.47
CA ASN A 136 17.60 8.57 8.96
C ASN A 136 18.57 8.71 10.14
N LYS A 137 19.24 7.62 10.55
CA LYS A 137 20.19 7.66 11.68
C LYS A 137 21.40 8.58 11.44
N SER A 138 21.71 8.92 10.18
CA SER A 138 22.78 9.86 9.83
C SER A 138 22.33 11.33 9.81
N GLY A 139 21.07 11.59 10.15
CA GLY A 139 20.48 12.93 10.10
C GLY A 139 19.70 13.19 8.81
N ARG A 140 19.61 14.45 8.40
CA ARG A 140 18.89 14.88 7.19
C ARG A 140 19.85 15.02 6.02
N GLN A 141 19.51 14.42 4.89
CA GLN A 141 20.32 14.39 3.68
C GLN A 141 19.43 14.57 2.45
N VAL A 142 20.01 15.00 1.34
CA VAL A 142 19.31 15.24 0.06
C VAL A 142 19.63 14.12 -0.91
N ILE A 143 18.62 13.68 -1.66
CA ILE A 143 18.81 12.88 -2.88
C ILE A 143 18.22 13.70 -4.03
N LEU A 144 19.06 14.05 -5.01
CA LEU A 144 18.64 14.77 -6.22
C LEU A 144 18.15 13.78 -7.27
N CYS A 145 17.17 14.18 -8.08
CA CYS A 145 16.65 13.35 -9.15
C CYS A 145 15.90 14.16 -10.21
N ASP A 146 15.73 13.58 -11.39
CA ASP A 146 14.92 14.15 -12.45
C ASP A 146 13.43 13.96 -12.21
N LEU A 147 13.04 12.84 -11.54
CA LEU A 147 11.65 12.52 -11.28
C LEU A 147 11.47 11.73 -9.98
N VAL A 148 10.38 12.02 -9.26
CA VAL A 148 9.97 11.29 -8.06
C VAL A 148 8.70 10.48 -8.35
N VAL A 149 8.73 9.20 -7.92
CA VAL A 149 7.54 8.34 -7.77
C VAL A 149 7.17 8.32 -6.30
N ASP A 150 6.08 9.00 -5.95
CA ASP A 150 5.57 9.02 -4.58
C ASP A 150 4.63 7.83 -4.34
N ALA A 151 5.20 6.70 -3.99
CA ALA A 151 4.53 5.47 -3.56
C ALA A 151 4.40 5.38 -2.03
N SER A 152 4.59 6.49 -1.33
CA SER A 152 4.53 6.55 0.13
C SER A 152 3.10 6.49 0.66
N ASP A 153 2.96 5.98 1.87
CA ASP A 153 1.71 6.01 2.60
C ASP A 153 1.34 7.47 2.97
N GLY A 154 0.19 7.95 2.48
CA GLY A 154 -0.24 9.34 2.63
C GLY A 154 0.31 10.33 1.59
N ALA A 155 0.97 9.88 0.52
CA ALA A 155 1.58 10.71 -0.52
C ALA A 155 2.49 11.81 0.07
N MET A 156 3.48 11.38 0.85
CA MET A 156 4.30 12.26 1.70
C MET A 156 5.13 13.27 0.90
N VAL A 157 5.61 12.89 -0.29
CA VAL A 157 6.37 13.82 -1.16
C VAL A 157 5.45 14.90 -1.71
N ALA A 158 4.29 14.50 -2.25
CA ALA A 158 3.28 15.42 -2.74
C ALA A 158 2.81 16.38 -1.64
N ARG A 159 2.58 15.86 -0.43
CA ARG A 159 2.18 16.65 0.73
C ARG A 159 3.25 17.67 1.13
N SER A 160 4.50 17.26 1.22
CA SER A 160 5.60 18.16 1.59
C SER A 160 5.92 19.20 0.51
N ALA A 161 5.54 18.92 -0.74
CA ALA A 161 5.62 19.85 -1.87
C ALA A 161 4.43 20.82 -1.97
N GLY A 162 3.45 20.75 -1.04
CA GLY A 162 2.30 21.66 -1.02
C GLY A 162 1.19 21.31 -2.02
N VAL A 163 1.14 20.07 -2.51
CA VAL A 163 0.04 19.61 -3.37
C VAL A 163 -1.29 19.68 -2.61
N ARG A 164 -2.35 20.06 -3.29
CA ARG A 164 -3.71 20.05 -2.72
C ARG A 164 -4.23 18.63 -2.60
N PHE A 165 -4.89 18.36 -1.48
CA PHE A 165 -5.60 17.11 -1.23
C PHE A 165 -7.11 17.34 -1.19
N GLN A 166 -7.87 16.31 -1.54
CA GLN A 166 -9.31 16.27 -1.28
C GLN A 166 -9.54 16.17 0.23
N SER A 167 -10.76 16.50 0.70
CA SER A 167 -11.10 16.63 2.13
C SER A 167 -10.51 15.53 3.02
N GLU A 168 -9.98 15.94 4.16
CA GLU A 168 -9.34 15.08 5.15
C GLU A 168 -10.31 14.59 6.26
N ASP A 169 -11.54 15.10 6.28
CA ASP A 169 -12.56 14.80 7.31
C ASP A 169 -13.47 13.63 6.91
N GLU A 170 -12.92 12.62 6.25
CA GLU A 170 -13.68 11.46 5.82
C GLU A 170 -13.62 10.33 6.85
N PHE A 171 -14.66 9.49 6.83
CA PHE A 171 -14.63 8.24 7.58
C PHE A 171 -13.58 7.30 7.00
N VAL A 172 -12.79 6.74 7.87
CA VAL A 172 -11.68 5.85 7.51
C VAL A 172 -11.94 4.45 8.00
N THR A 173 -11.71 3.49 7.12
CA THR A 173 -11.71 2.06 7.43
C THR A 173 -10.29 1.60 7.71
N LEU A 174 -10.11 0.92 8.83
CA LEU A 174 -8.86 0.31 9.25
C LEU A 174 -9.00 -1.20 9.15
N ARG A 175 -8.06 -1.86 8.49
CA ARG A 175 -7.92 -3.32 8.53
C ARG A 175 -6.84 -3.69 9.52
N SER A 176 -7.14 -4.65 10.38
CA SER A 176 -6.17 -5.26 11.29
C SER A 176 -6.32 -6.77 11.26
N SER A 177 -5.23 -7.47 11.50
CA SER A 177 -5.21 -8.93 11.48
C SER A 177 -4.30 -9.48 12.57
N PHE A 178 -4.55 -10.73 12.95
CA PHE A 178 -3.66 -11.48 13.82
C PHE A 178 -3.62 -12.96 13.40
N VAL A 179 -2.58 -13.63 13.80
CA VAL A 179 -2.32 -15.02 13.46
C VAL A 179 -2.54 -15.89 14.71
N VAL A 180 -3.22 -16.98 14.53
CA VAL A 180 -3.41 -17.99 15.56
C VAL A 180 -2.93 -19.35 15.06
N ASN A 181 -2.38 -20.14 15.97
CA ASN A 181 -1.99 -21.52 15.74
C ASN A 181 -2.78 -22.47 16.66
N ASN A 182 -2.65 -23.76 16.39
CA ASN A 182 -3.32 -24.82 17.13
C ASN A 182 -4.85 -24.75 17.06
N SER A 183 -5.37 -24.39 15.87
CA SER A 183 -6.80 -24.43 15.55
C SER A 183 -7.13 -25.68 14.72
N ALA A 184 -8.35 -26.19 14.91
CA ALA A 184 -8.89 -27.31 14.14
C ALA A 184 -9.66 -26.85 12.87
N LEU A 185 -9.76 -25.56 12.60
CA LEU A 185 -10.47 -25.05 11.42
C LEU A 185 -9.61 -25.19 10.15
N GLU A 186 -10.20 -25.80 9.13
CA GLU A 186 -9.55 -26.03 7.82
C GLU A 186 -10.15 -25.20 6.67
N THR A 187 -11.30 -24.58 6.90
CA THR A 187 -12.03 -23.81 5.89
C THR A 187 -12.24 -22.36 6.33
N PRO A 188 -12.37 -21.42 5.40
CA PRO A 188 -12.71 -20.04 5.73
C PRO A 188 -14.06 -19.95 6.46
N VAL A 189 -14.13 -19.10 7.48
CA VAL A 189 -15.33 -18.85 8.26
C VAL A 189 -15.48 -17.36 8.51
N VAL A 190 -16.70 -16.83 8.37
CA VAL A 190 -17.07 -15.49 8.83
C VAL A 190 -17.89 -15.61 10.09
N VAL A 191 -17.39 -15.04 11.18
CA VAL A 191 -18.03 -15.07 12.49
C VAL A 191 -18.69 -13.72 12.76
N ARG A 192 -19.99 -13.70 13.05
CA ARG A 192 -20.65 -12.52 13.59
C ARG A 192 -20.31 -12.39 15.08
N VAL A 193 -19.94 -11.20 15.47
CA VAL A 193 -19.63 -10.86 16.85
C VAL A 193 -20.67 -9.86 17.39
N PRO A 194 -20.81 -9.74 18.71
CA PRO A 194 -21.72 -8.77 19.30
C PRO A 194 -21.39 -7.33 18.86
N PRO A 195 -22.40 -6.47 18.53
CA PRO A 195 -22.19 -5.09 18.12
C PRO A 195 -21.40 -4.24 19.14
N GLU A 196 -21.47 -4.63 20.43
CA GLU A 196 -20.72 -3.99 21.51
C GLU A 196 -19.20 -4.11 21.34
N MET A 197 -18.73 -5.05 20.51
CA MET A 197 -17.32 -5.11 20.13
C MET A 197 -16.89 -3.95 19.24
N GLY A 198 -17.82 -3.24 18.60
CA GLY A 198 -17.57 -2.03 17.84
C GLY A 198 -16.67 -2.24 16.62
N LEU A 199 -16.85 -3.36 15.90
CA LEU A 199 -16.23 -3.60 14.60
C LEU A 199 -17.05 -2.91 13.49
N ALA A 200 -16.43 -2.66 12.36
CA ALA A 200 -17.07 -1.89 11.28
C ALA A 200 -18.35 -2.55 10.71
N ASP A 201 -18.40 -3.87 10.69
CA ASP A 201 -19.50 -4.68 10.13
C ASP A 201 -19.96 -5.81 11.06
N ASP A 202 -19.57 -5.76 12.32
CA ASP A 202 -19.85 -6.80 13.33
C ASP A 202 -19.39 -8.21 12.90
N ARG A 203 -18.30 -8.28 12.13
CA ARG A 203 -17.76 -9.52 11.58
C ARG A 203 -16.26 -9.66 11.83
N VAL A 204 -15.87 -10.93 11.92
CA VAL A 204 -14.48 -11.36 11.94
C VAL A 204 -14.30 -12.39 10.82
N TYR A 205 -13.30 -12.20 9.98
CA TYR A 205 -12.98 -13.04 8.83
C TYR A 205 -11.82 -13.96 9.19
N ILE A 206 -12.04 -15.26 9.16
CA ILE A 206 -11.08 -16.27 9.57
C ILE A 206 -10.71 -17.11 8.36
N ASN A 207 -9.43 -17.15 8.02
CA ASN A 207 -8.93 -17.87 6.86
C ASN A 207 -7.76 -18.77 7.26
N PRO A 208 -7.79 -20.08 6.89
CA PRO A 208 -6.60 -20.93 7.00
C PRO A 208 -5.48 -20.39 6.10
N THR A 209 -4.25 -20.39 6.61
CA THR A 209 -3.05 -20.05 5.88
C THR A 209 -2.56 -21.24 5.04
N LEU A 210 -1.31 -21.22 4.59
CA LEU A 210 -0.63 -22.35 3.95
C LEU A 210 -0.29 -23.45 4.95
N TRP A 211 -0.19 -23.13 6.24
CA TRP A 211 0.27 -24.00 7.28
C TRP A 211 -0.90 -24.63 8.04
N SER A 212 -0.84 -25.94 8.22
CA SER A 212 -1.89 -26.67 8.96
C SER A 212 -1.99 -26.17 10.40
N GLY A 213 -3.21 -25.91 10.86
CA GLY A 213 -3.49 -25.40 12.19
C GLY A 213 -3.24 -23.90 12.37
N GLU A 214 -2.73 -23.20 11.33
CA GLU A 214 -2.54 -21.76 11.34
C GLU A 214 -3.66 -21.03 10.60
N LEU A 215 -4.22 -20.03 11.27
CA LEU A 215 -5.26 -19.17 10.73
C LEU A 215 -4.84 -17.70 10.81
N ILE A 216 -5.29 -16.92 9.84
CA ILE A 216 -5.33 -15.47 9.95
C ILE A 216 -6.74 -15.02 10.28
N VAL A 217 -6.85 -14.14 11.27
CA VAL A 217 -8.10 -13.53 11.71
C VAL A 217 -8.05 -12.06 11.37
N THR A 218 -8.95 -11.61 10.50
CA THR A 218 -9.01 -10.22 10.02
C THR A 218 -10.29 -9.55 10.51
N PHE A 219 -10.20 -8.29 10.89
CA PHE A 219 -11.34 -7.47 11.30
C PHE A 219 -11.13 -6.01 10.84
N TYR A 220 -12.24 -5.28 10.80
CA TYR A 220 -12.26 -3.89 10.36
C TYR A 220 -12.77 -2.98 11.48
N LEU A 221 -12.13 -1.81 11.61
CA LEU A 221 -12.58 -0.71 12.46
C LEU A 221 -12.98 0.46 11.57
N TYR A 222 -13.96 1.24 12.02
CA TYR A 222 -14.50 2.36 11.25
C TYR A 222 -14.65 3.60 12.13
N GLY A 223 -14.26 4.75 11.60
CA GLY A 223 -14.39 6.00 12.36
C GLY A 223 -13.91 7.23 11.61
N ARG A 224 -14.22 8.38 12.18
CA ARG A 224 -13.65 9.64 11.69
C ARG A 224 -12.25 9.82 12.23
N TYR A 225 -11.31 9.86 11.32
CA TYR A 225 -9.91 9.88 11.67
C TYR A 225 -9.13 10.78 10.72
N ASN A 226 -8.22 11.56 11.27
CA ASN A 226 -7.22 12.24 10.46
C ASN A 226 -5.95 11.38 10.39
N PRO A 227 -5.72 10.65 9.28
CA PRO A 227 -4.57 9.76 9.14
C PRO A 227 -3.22 10.51 9.10
N THR A 228 -3.25 11.85 9.02
CA THR A 228 -2.05 12.68 9.07
C THR A 228 -1.71 13.16 10.49
N ASP A 229 -2.59 12.95 11.47
CA ASP A 229 -2.33 13.28 12.88
C ASP A 229 -1.71 12.06 13.61
N PRO A 230 -0.44 12.17 14.08
CA PRO A 230 0.23 11.06 14.75
C PRO A 230 -0.45 10.63 16.07
N ARG A 231 -1.16 11.53 16.74
CA ARG A 231 -1.94 11.20 17.96
C ARG A 231 -3.04 10.21 17.61
N PHE A 232 -3.61 10.43 16.45
CA PHE A 232 -4.70 9.61 15.93
C PHE A 232 -4.20 8.20 15.53
N PHE A 233 -3.11 8.12 14.79
CA PHE A 233 -2.50 6.84 14.42
C PHE A 233 -2.15 6.00 15.68
N SER A 234 -1.61 6.65 16.71
CA SER A 234 -1.29 5.99 17.98
C SER A 234 -2.56 5.44 18.67
N ALA A 235 -3.62 6.23 18.73
CA ALA A 235 -4.90 5.80 19.31
C ALA A 235 -5.52 4.64 18.53
N ALA A 236 -5.45 4.66 17.19
CA ALA A 236 -5.93 3.59 16.33
C ALA A 236 -5.15 2.29 16.56
N SER A 237 -3.83 2.38 16.67
CA SER A 237 -2.95 1.23 16.94
C SER A 237 -3.26 0.58 18.29
N PHE A 238 -3.40 1.36 19.36
CA PHE A 238 -3.79 0.84 20.68
C PHE A 238 -5.17 0.20 20.67
N ASN A 239 -6.15 0.84 20.00
CA ASN A 239 -7.49 0.28 19.89
C ASN A 239 -7.48 -1.04 19.12
N SER A 240 -6.73 -1.11 18.04
CA SER A 240 -6.56 -2.33 17.23
C SER A 240 -6.00 -3.49 18.07
N MET A 241 -4.94 -3.24 18.84
CA MET A 241 -4.35 -4.25 19.73
C MET A 241 -5.32 -4.71 20.82
N ARG A 242 -6.08 -3.79 21.41
CA ARG A 242 -7.11 -4.14 22.38
C ARG A 242 -8.16 -5.06 21.76
N LYS A 243 -8.59 -4.78 20.52
CA LYS A 243 -9.56 -5.60 19.78
C LYS A 243 -9.03 -7.00 19.50
N VAL A 244 -7.74 -7.17 19.23
CA VAL A 244 -7.15 -8.53 19.08
C VAL A 244 -7.44 -9.38 20.30
N PHE A 245 -7.24 -8.87 21.53
CA PHE A 245 -7.52 -9.62 22.76
C PHE A 245 -9.01 -9.89 22.97
N GLU A 246 -9.88 -8.90 22.73
CA GLU A 246 -11.32 -9.04 22.85
C GLU A 246 -11.85 -10.12 21.88
N ILE A 247 -11.45 -10.06 20.62
CA ILE A 247 -11.83 -11.02 19.57
C ILE A 247 -11.30 -12.43 19.93
N MET A 248 -10.03 -12.55 20.31
CA MET A 248 -9.42 -13.83 20.64
C MET A 248 -10.17 -14.53 21.79
N ASN A 249 -10.52 -13.79 22.85
CA ASN A 249 -11.29 -14.32 23.95
C ASN A 249 -12.71 -14.76 23.52
N TYR A 250 -13.36 -13.96 22.68
CA TYR A 250 -14.67 -14.30 22.13
C TYR A 250 -14.61 -15.60 21.29
N LEU A 251 -13.64 -15.70 20.38
CA LEU A 251 -13.49 -16.87 19.51
C LEU A 251 -13.24 -18.15 20.31
N LYS A 252 -12.40 -18.11 21.33
CA LYS A 252 -12.15 -19.26 22.22
C LYS A 252 -13.39 -19.77 22.94
N GLY A 253 -14.28 -18.87 23.32
CA GLY A 253 -15.47 -19.22 24.06
C GLY A 253 -16.69 -19.58 23.18
N ASN A 254 -16.68 -19.22 21.90
CA ASN A 254 -17.89 -19.25 21.06
C ASN A 254 -17.71 -19.96 19.71
N VAL A 255 -16.49 -20.26 19.28
CA VAL A 255 -16.24 -20.86 17.97
C VAL A 255 -15.57 -22.22 18.11
N PRO A 256 -16.26 -23.31 17.73
CA PRO A 256 -15.67 -24.66 17.79
C PRO A 256 -14.35 -24.72 16.99
N GLY A 257 -13.33 -25.34 17.59
CA GLY A 257 -11.99 -25.42 17.00
C GLY A 257 -11.05 -24.31 17.41
N PHE A 258 -11.50 -23.31 18.20
CA PHE A 258 -10.66 -22.25 18.78
C PHE A 258 -10.28 -22.47 20.25
N GLU A 259 -10.79 -23.50 20.90
CA GLU A 259 -10.62 -23.74 22.35
C GLU A 259 -9.14 -23.71 22.75
N ASN A 260 -8.29 -24.33 21.93
CA ASN A 260 -6.85 -24.44 22.15
C ASN A 260 -6.03 -23.48 21.29
N ALA A 261 -6.66 -22.57 20.55
CA ALA A 261 -5.96 -21.64 19.67
C ALA A 261 -5.05 -20.69 20.45
N MET A 262 -3.86 -20.45 19.93
CA MET A 262 -2.86 -19.58 20.54
C MET A 262 -2.55 -18.41 19.60
N LEU A 263 -2.55 -17.19 20.14
CA LEU A 263 -2.09 -16.01 19.44
C LEU A 263 -0.59 -16.13 19.19
N THR A 264 -0.16 -16.12 17.93
CA THR A 264 1.24 -16.26 17.53
C THR A 264 1.80 -15.05 16.77
N GLY A 265 0.96 -14.13 16.36
CA GLY A 265 1.39 -12.91 15.72
C GLY A 265 0.26 -11.91 15.55
N THR A 266 0.63 -10.65 15.43
CA THR A 266 -0.29 -9.54 15.11
C THR A 266 0.20 -8.81 13.87
N SER A 267 -0.67 -8.02 13.23
CA SER A 267 -0.20 -7.03 12.26
C SER A 267 0.71 -6.02 12.96
N ASP A 268 1.78 -5.58 12.28
CA ASP A 268 2.73 -4.61 12.85
C ASP A 268 2.07 -3.25 13.05
N GLU A 269 1.11 -2.93 12.18
CA GLU A 269 0.31 -1.71 12.22
C GLU A 269 -1.07 -1.95 11.57
N PRO A 270 -2.10 -1.19 11.96
CA PRO A 270 -3.36 -1.20 11.24
C PRO A 270 -3.17 -0.58 9.85
N LEU A 271 -3.80 -1.16 8.82
CA LEU A 271 -3.79 -0.63 7.47
C LEU A 271 -5.00 0.28 7.27
N PHE A 272 -4.76 1.56 6.99
CA PHE A 272 -5.78 2.51 6.60
C PHE A 272 -6.14 2.30 5.14
N LEU A 273 -7.37 1.89 4.86
CA LEU A 273 -7.81 1.53 3.51
C LEU A 273 -8.24 2.74 2.68
N ASN A 274 -8.47 3.87 3.32
CA ASN A 274 -8.81 5.13 2.67
C ASN A 274 -8.24 6.30 3.47
N GLY A 275 -8.16 7.46 2.81
CA GLY A 275 -7.59 8.67 3.40
C GLY A 275 -7.48 9.78 2.35
N PRO A 276 -6.72 10.84 2.65
CA PRO A 276 -6.57 11.97 1.75
C PRO A 276 -6.03 11.55 0.38
N ARG A 277 -6.62 12.08 -0.69
CA ARG A 277 -6.24 11.85 -2.08
C ARG A 277 -5.81 13.16 -2.72
N ILE A 278 -4.79 13.13 -3.57
CA ILE A 278 -4.35 14.34 -4.29
C ILE A 278 -5.45 14.89 -5.19
N VAL A 279 -5.43 16.18 -5.47
CA VAL A 279 -6.13 16.77 -6.59
C VAL A 279 -5.26 16.59 -7.83
N GLY A 280 -5.57 15.57 -8.62
CA GLY A 280 -4.87 15.23 -9.86
C GLY A 280 -5.29 16.08 -11.05
N GLN A 281 -4.61 15.89 -12.19
CA GLN A 281 -5.02 16.50 -13.46
C GLN A 281 -6.36 15.92 -13.92
N ASP A 282 -6.58 14.62 -13.70
CA ASP A 282 -7.83 13.89 -13.91
C ASP A 282 -8.31 13.29 -12.58
N THR A 283 -9.57 12.84 -12.57
CA THR A 283 -10.17 12.12 -11.44
C THR A 283 -11.09 11.03 -11.97
N VAL A 284 -11.01 9.83 -11.39
CA VAL A 284 -11.92 8.72 -11.69
C VAL A 284 -12.83 8.47 -10.50
N THR A 285 -14.13 8.38 -10.75
CA THR A 285 -15.13 7.94 -9.79
C THR A 285 -15.48 6.47 -10.02
N PHE A 286 -15.98 5.79 -8.99
CA PHE A 286 -16.43 4.40 -9.12
C PHE A 286 -17.51 4.27 -10.18
N GLN A 287 -18.46 5.22 -10.25
CA GLN A 287 -19.51 5.22 -11.26
C GLN A 287 -18.91 5.25 -12.67
N ASN A 288 -17.97 6.17 -12.94
CA ASN A 288 -17.31 6.25 -14.26
C ASN A 288 -16.53 4.96 -14.57
N ALA A 289 -15.88 4.36 -13.57
CA ALA A 289 -15.10 3.15 -13.73
C ALA A 289 -15.94 1.96 -14.22
N ILE A 290 -17.17 1.81 -13.71
CA ILE A 290 -18.06 0.67 -14.06
C ILE A 290 -18.94 0.94 -15.28
N THR A 291 -19.19 2.21 -15.66
CA THR A 291 -20.13 2.55 -16.77
C THR A 291 -19.44 3.03 -18.04
N GLU A 292 -18.27 3.67 -17.96
CA GLU A 292 -17.67 4.40 -19.09
C GLU A 292 -16.53 3.65 -19.77
N HIS A 293 -16.36 2.37 -19.67
CA HIS A 293 -15.30 1.61 -20.35
C HIS A 293 -14.00 2.40 -20.59
N ILE A 294 -13.43 2.97 -19.49
CA ILE A 294 -12.19 3.76 -19.59
C ILE A 294 -11.09 2.85 -20.17
N VAL A 295 -10.54 3.27 -21.33
CA VAL A 295 -9.57 2.48 -22.11
C VAL A 295 -8.14 3.05 -21.98
N PRO A 296 -7.10 2.27 -22.33
CA PRO A 296 -5.72 2.76 -22.35
C PRO A 296 -5.57 4.05 -23.20
N PRO A 297 -4.55 4.92 -22.89
CA PRO A 297 -3.47 4.65 -21.95
C PRO A 297 -3.80 5.01 -20.49
N GLY A 298 -3.43 4.16 -19.56
CA GLY A 298 -3.65 4.35 -18.12
C GLY A 298 -3.12 3.17 -17.32
N VAL A 299 -3.37 3.20 -16.03
CA VAL A 299 -3.07 2.10 -15.09
C VAL A 299 -4.25 1.13 -15.08
N GLY A 300 -3.99 -0.15 -15.33
CA GLY A 300 -5.00 -1.19 -15.17
C GLY A 300 -5.44 -1.31 -13.71
N CYS A 301 -6.74 -1.39 -13.47
CA CYS A 301 -7.33 -1.55 -12.15
C CYS A 301 -8.51 -2.50 -12.19
N ALA A 302 -8.66 -3.32 -11.16
CA ALA A 302 -9.79 -4.19 -10.92
C ALA A 302 -10.52 -3.79 -9.65
N VAL A 303 -11.85 -3.82 -9.67
CA VAL A 303 -12.69 -3.64 -8.49
C VAL A 303 -13.73 -4.74 -8.45
N THR A 304 -13.99 -5.28 -7.28
CA THR A 304 -15.05 -6.25 -7.04
C THR A 304 -16.18 -5.60 -6.25
N TYR A 305 -17.40 -5.74 -6.68
CA TYR A 305 -18.58 -5.12 -6.08
C TYR A 305 -19.79 -6.05 -6.16
N MET A 306 -20.85 -5.73 -5.42
CA MET A 306 -22.10 -6.48 -5.44
C MET A 306 -23.10 -5.82 -6.37
N GLU A 307 -23.62 -6.57 -7.35
CA GLU A 307 -24.71 -6.17 -8.22
C GLU A 307 -25.79 -7.26 -8.21
N ASP A 308 -27.01 -6.89 -7.86
CA ASP A 308 -28.16 -7.81 -7.78
C ASP A 308 -27.87 -9.11 -7.00
N MET A 309 -27.17 -8.99 -5.85
CA MET A 309 -26.73 -10.10 -4.98
C MET A 309 -25.64 -11.01 -5.59
N ASN A 310 -25.07 -10.66 -6.73
CA ASN A 310 -23.93 -11.34 -7.32
C ASN A 310 -22.65 -10.54 -7.09
N GLU A 311 -21.54 -11.24 -6.99
CA GLU A 311 -20.22 -10.63 -6.93
C GLU A 311 -19.71 -10.43 -8.37
N GLU A 312 -19.53 -9.16 -8.76
CA GLU A 312 -19.04 -8.77 -10.06
C GLU A 312 -17.65 -8.16 -9.98
N THR A 313 -16.83 -8.34 -11.01
CA THR A 313 -15.50 -7.73 -11.10
C THR A 313 -15.40 -6.89 -12.36
N ALA A 314 -15.19 -5.58 -12.20
CA ALA A 314 -14.95 -4.65 -13.29
C ALA A 314 -13.45 -4.41 -13.48
N LEU A 315 -13.04 -4.39 -14.76
CA LEU A 315 -11.71 -3.99 -15.20
C LEU A 315 -11.80 -2.65 -15.92
N PHE A 316 -10.97 -1.71 -15.54
CA PHE A 316 -10.92 -0.38 -16.16
C PHE A 316 -9.49 0.18 -16.08
N TYR A 317 -9.27 1.33 -16.71
CA TYR A 317 -7.99 2.03 -16.68
C TYR A 317 -8.10 3.35 -15.94
N ILE A 318 -7.18 3.61 -15.01
CA ILE A 318 -7.03 4.90 -14.35
C ILE A 318 -6.11 5.77 -15.22
N PRO A 319 -6.59 6.91 -15.77
CA PRO A 319 -5.76 7.79 -16.57
C PRO A 319 -4.52 8.27 -15.82
N TYR A 320 -3.39 8.41 -16.50
CA TYR A 320 -2.15 8.88 -15.84
C TYR A 320 -2.28 10.28 -15.24
N GLY A 321 -3.24 11.08 -15.69
CA GLY A 321 -3.57 12.37 -15.07
C GLY A 321 -4.04 12.26 -13.62
N CYS A 322 -4.60 11.10 -13.21
CA CYS A 322 -4.96 10.84 -11.81
C CYS A 322 -3.74 10.69 -10.91
N LEU A 323 -2.59 10.30 -11.46
CA LEU A 323 -1.31 10.16 -10.74
C LEU A 323 -0.52 11.48 -10.69
N ARG A 324 -0.89 12.46 -11.52
CA ARG A 324 -0.17 13.73 -11.70
C ARG A 324 -0.83 14.85 -10.91
N PRO A 325 -0.19 15.36 -9.85
CA PRO A 325 -0.74 16.51 -9.12
C PRO A 325 -0.91 17.74 -10.03
N ARG A 326 -1.98 18.51 -9.81
CA ARG A 326 -2.16 19.79 -10.52
C ARG A 326 -1.14 20.80 -10.04
N GLY A 327 -0.49 21.48 -11.01
CA GLY A 327 0.43 22.59 -10.74
C GLY A 327 1.83 22.19 -10.28
N LEU A 328 2.16 20.91 -10.22
CA LEU A 328 3.49 20.42 -9.88
C LEU A 328 3.99 19.42 -10.91
N ARG A 329 5.24 19.57 -11.36
CA ARG A 329 5.93 18.69 -12.30
C ARG A 329 6.99 17.87 -11.57
N GLY A 330 7.59 16.89 -12.25
CA GLY A 330 8.68 16.08 -11.69
C GLY A 330 8.24 15.08 -10.62
N ILE A 331 6.93 14.80 -10.53
CA ILE A 331 6.38 13.84 -9.55
C ILE A 331 5.19 13.07 -10.16
N LEU A 332 5.12 11.78 -9.84
CA LEU A 332 3.93 10.95 -9.97
C LEU A 332 3.57 10.36 -8.60
N VAL A 333 2.32 10.46 -8.19
CA VAL A 333 1.83 9.71 -7.03
C VAL A 333 1.48 8.30 -7.51
N CYS A 334 2.03 7.30 -6.84
CA CYS A 334 1.91 5.88 -7.19
C CYS A 334 1.53 5.06 -5.94
N SER A 335 0.47 5.50 -5.27
CA SER A 335 -0.07 4.91 -4.05
C SER A 335 -1.59 5.03 -4.06
N PRO A 336 -2.33 4.42 -3.14
CA PRO A 336 -3.79 4.58 -3.04
C PRO A 336 -4.27 6.03 -2.84
N HIS A 337 -3.36 6.99 -2.73
CA HIS A 337 -3.66 8.42 -2.56
C HIS A 337 -3.71 9.21 -3.87
N ILE A 338 -3.78 8.54 -5.03
CA ILE A 338 -4.03 9.15 -6.34
C ILE A 338 -5.43 9.79 -6.42
N SER A 339 -5.70 10.53 -7.49
CA SER A 339 -6.98 11.23 -7.69
C SER A 339 -8.09 10.29 -8.18
N VAL A 340 -8.64 9.51 -7.25
CA VAL A 340 -9.81 8.64 -7.42
C VAL A 340 -10.83 8.94 -6.33
N ASP A 341 -12.04 8.41 -6.43
CA ASP A 341 -12.98 8.52 -5.32
C ASP A 341 -12.63 7.57 -4.15
N GLN A 342 -13.32 7.79 -3.02
CA GLN A 342 -13.08 7.02 -1.80
C GLN A 342 -13.44 5.54 -1.94
N VAL A 343 -14.36 5.20 -2.86
CA VAL A 343 -14.84 3.83 -3.06
C VAL A 343 -13.79 2.98 -3.79
N ILE A 344 -13.04 3.58 -4.73
CA ILE A 344 -11.96 2.90 -5.46
C ILE A 344 -10.72 2.71 -4.58
N GLN A 345 -10.46 3.65 -3.69
CA GLN A 345 -9.19 3.71 -2.94
C GLN A 345 -8.82 2.41 -2.20
N PRO A 346 -9.72 1.70 -1.50
CA PRO A 346 -9.41 0.44 -0.83
C PRO A 346 -8.87 -0.65 -1.76
N PHE A 347 -9.34 -0.70 -3.01
CA PHE A 347 -8.91 -1.70 -3.98
C PHE A 347 -7.47 -1.51 -4.43
N LEU A 348 -6.94 -0.28 -4.37
CA LEU A 348 -5.54 0.02 -4.71
C LEU A 348 -4.53 -0.54 -3.71
N TYR A 349 -4.98 -0.99 -2.53
CA TYR A 349 -4.17 -1.72 -1.55
C TYR A 349 -4.09 -3.22 -1.80
N GLN A 350 -4.92 -3.76 -2.71
CA GLN A 350 -4.89 -5.17 -3.05
C GLN A 350 -3.63 -5.52 -3.83
N PHE A 351 -3.18 -6.76 -3.67
CA PHE A 351 -1.89 -7.23 -4.16
C PHE A 351 -1.68 -6.92 -5.65
N SER A 352 -2.62 -7.31 -6.49
CA SER A 352 -2.50 -7.16 -7.94
C SER A 352 -2.63 -5.70 -8.40
N ASN A 353 -3.58 -4.95 -7.85
CA ASN A 353 -3.77 -3.54 -8.17
C ASN A 353 -2.55 -2.69 -7.77
N ALA A 354 -1.99 -2.93 -6.59
CA ALA A 354 -0.81 -2.23 -6.13
C ALA A 354 0.41 -2.49 -7.04
N ILE A 355 0.63 -3.73 -7.43
CA ILE A 355 1.72 -4.10 -8.35
C ILE A 355 1.48 -3.49 -9.74
N GLN A 356 0.24 -3.58 -10.27
CA GLN A 356 -0.13 -3.00 -11.56
C GLN A 356 0.11 -1.49 -11.58
N LEU A 357 -0.31 -0.80 -10.52
CA LEU A 357 -0.10 0.65 -10.38
C LEU A 357 1.39 1.00 -10.47
N GLY A 358 2.25 0.27 -9.76
CA GLY A 358 3.69 0.49 -9.79
C GLY A 358 4.33 0.17 -11.15
N GLU A 359 3.97 -0.95 -11.73
CA GLU A 359 4.50 -1.39 -13.02
C GLU A 359 4.13 -0.41 -14.15
N ASP A 360 2.87 0.02 -14.24
CA ASP A 360 2.42 0.96 -15.27
C ASP A 360 2.97 2.37 -15.04
N ALA A 361 3.07 2.84 -13.79
CA ALA A 361 3.73 4.10 -13.47
C ALA A 361 5.21 4.08 -13.90
N GLY A 362 5.93 3.01 -13.61
CA GLY A 362 7.32 2.82 -14.03
C GLY A 362 7.48 2.81 -15.57
N ARG A 363 6.58 2.15 -16.28
CA ARG A 363 6.55 2.16 -17.76
C ARG A 363 6.30 3.56 -18.31
N PHE A 364 5.34 4.29 -17.74
CA PHE A 364 5.02 5.64 -18.14
C PHE A 364 6.21 6.58 -17.98
N ILE A 365 6.86 6.57 -16.82
CA ILE A 365 8.03 7.42 -16.50
C ILE A 365 9.16 7.22 -17.49
N THR A 366 9.52 5.95 -17.74
CA THR A 366 10.60 5.63 -18.66
C THR A 366 10.30 6.07 -20.09
N GLY A 367 9.02 6.11 -20.49
CA GLY A 367 8.57 6.66 -21.75
C GLY A 367 8.69 8.19 -21.84
N VAL A 368 8.49 8.89 -20.72
CA VAL A 368 8.58 10.35 -20.63
C VAL A 368 10.04 10.82 -20.63
N LEU A 369 10.88 10.24 -19.78
CA LEU A 369 12.30 10.62 -19.67
C LEU A 369 13.09 10.37 -20.96
N ARG A 370 12.79 9.30 -21.70
CA ARG A 370 13.42 9.00 -22.99
C ARG A 370 13.03 9.94 -24.14
N ARG A 371 11.90 10.64 -24.03
CA ARG A 371 11.43 11.60 -25.06
C ARG A 371 11.86 13.03 -24.78
N GLY A 372 12.31 13.33 -23.58
CA GLY A 372 12.75 14.66 -23.13
C GLY A 372 14.27 14.86 -23.17
N GLY A 373 15.05 13.83 -23.48
CA GLY A 373 16.46 13.86 -23.83
C GLY A 373 16.58 13.76 -25.37
#